data_cc91a229788d82976b84994e0cc4dbc3
#
_entry.id   cc91a229788d82976b84994e0cc4dbc3
#
_cell.length_a   1.000
_cell.length_b   1.000
_cell.length_c   1.000
_cell.angle_alpha   90.00
_cell.angle_beta   90.00
_cell.angle_gamma   90.00
#
_symmetry.space_group_name_H-M   'P 1'
#
loop_
_entity.id
_entity.type
_entity.pdbx_description
1 polymer ?
#
loop_
_entity_poly.entity_id
_entity_poly.type
_entity_poly.pdbx_seq_one_letter_code
_entity_poly.pdbx_strand_id
1 'polypeptide(L)'
;MILEHDSVLERYPRIQKVLNSTVPTLSLNSSTRYEGKITNIGGTIIKARLPKARIGAFYKIEPSQRLAEVIAIDEDEVFLLPFEHISGMYCGQWLSYQGEEFKIRVGDELLGRLVDGIGRPMGSNINAPYLPFERSLYAEPPDPLLRQVIDQPFTLGVRAIDGLLTCGIGQRIGIFAGSGVGKSTLLGMICNGASADIIVLALI
;
A
#
# COMPACT_ATOMS: atom_id res chain seq x y z
N MET A 1 -14.86 -24.43 34.59
CA MET A 1 -15.58 -25.64 34.16
C MET A 1 -15.55 -25.58 32.63
N ILE A 2 -14.51 -26.10 32.03
CA ILE A 2 -14.29 -26.18 30.57
C ILE A 2 -15.07 -27.43 30.16
N LEU A 3 -16.16 -27.26 29.43
CA LEU A 3 -16.88 -28.36 28.82
C LEU A 3 -16.01 -28.92 27.69
N GLU A 4 -15.59 -30.17 27.81
CA GLU A 4 -14.96 -30.96 26.77
C GLU A 4 -15.89 -31.02 25.54
N HIS A 5 -15.57 -30.26 24.51
CA HIS A 5 -16.35 -30.15 23.28
C HIS A 5 -16.31 -31.41 22.40
N ASP A 6 -15.37 -32.32 22.65
CA ASP A 6 -15.13 -33.51 21.80
C ASP A 6 -16.15 -34.64 22.00
N SER A 7 -16.74 -34.75 23.17
CA SER A 7 -17.65 -35.90 23.49
C SER A 7 -19.07 -35.79 22.88
N VAL A 8 -19.48 -34.58 22.48
CA VAL A 8 -20.81 -34.35 21.88
C VAL A 8 -20.83 -34.66 20.39
N LEU A 9 -19.75 -34.38 19.68
CA LEU A 9 -19.67 -34.57 18.24
C LEU A 9 -19.54 -36.02 17.81
N GLU A 10 -18.95 -36.87 18.66
CA GLU A 10 -18.87 -38.34 18.42
C GLU A 10 -20.24 -39.03 18.38
N ARG A 11 -21.26 -38.46 19.03
CA ARG A 11 -22.63 -39.01 19.02
C ARG A 11 -23.39 -38.77 17.71
N TYR A 12 -22.90 -37.87 16.87
CA TYR A 12 -23.61 -37.46 15.64
C TYR A 12 -22.70 -37.45 14.41
N PRO A 13 -22.32 -38.62 13.88
CA PRO A 13 -21.36 -38.73 12.77
C PRO A 13 -21.80 -38.04 11.48
N ARG A 14 -23.11 -37.86 11.26
CA ARG A 14 -23.65 -37.08 10.13
C ARG A 14 -23.38 -35.58 10.27
N ILE A 15 -23.51 -35.05 11.49
CA ILE A 15 -23.23 -33.65 11.79
C ILE A 15 -21.72 -33.37 11.67
N GLN A 16 -20.89 -34.29 12.14
CA GLN A 16 -19.44 -34.23 12.04
C GLN A 16 -18.97 -34.22 10.57
N LYS A 17 -19.60 -35.05 9.71
CA LYS A 17 -19.32 -35.06 8.26
C LYS A 17 -19.70 -33.77 7.57
N VAL A 18 -20.83 -33.17 7.93
CA VAL A 18 -21.28 -31.86 7.40
C VAL A 18 -20.39 -30.74 7.91
N LEU A 19 -20.03 -30.72 9.18
CA LEU A 19 -19.10 -29.75 9.75
C LEU A 19 -17.73 -29.85 9.08
N ASN A 20 -17.15 -31.03 8.93
CA ASN A 20 -15.85 -31.24 8.30
C ASN A 20 -15.85 -30.93 6.79
N SER A 21 -17.00 -31.00 6.10
CA SER A 21 -17.12 -30.57 4.71
C SER A 21 -17.36 -29.09 4.53
N THR A 22 -17.94 -28.42 5.55
CA THR A 22 -18.33 -27.01 5.50
C THR A 22 -17.29 -26.09 6.15
N VAL A 23 -16.60 -26.58 7.20
CA VAL A 23 -15.58 -25.82 7.94
C VAL A 23 -14.37 -25.40 7.06
N PRO A 24 -13.88 -26.18 6.09
CA PRO A 24 -12.82 -25.70 5.19
C PRO A 24 -13.26 -24.55 4.29
N THR A 25 -14.57 -24.39 4.08
CA THR A 25 -15.13 -23.30 3.25
C THR A 25 -15.42 -22.04 4.08
N LEU A 26 -15.50 -22.18 5.39
CA LEU A 26 -15.53 -21.07 6.33
C LEU A 26 -14.08 -20.70 6.68
N SER A 27 -13.36 -20.09 5.74
CA SER A 27 -12.10 -19.45 6.08
C SER A 27 -12.41 -18.41 7.16
N LEU A 28 -11.88 -18.62 8.36
CA LEU A 28 -12.00 -17.70 9.51
C LEU A 28 -11.44 -16.29 9.22
N ASN A 29 -10.92 -16.06 8.01
CA ASN A 29 -10.32 -14.81 7.54
C ASN A 29 -11.29 -13.85 6.86
N SER A 30 -12.59 -14.13 6.79
CA SER A 30 -13.56 -13.25 6.11
C SER A 30 -14.63 -12.65 7.02
N SER A 31 -14.49 -12.68 8.34
CA SER A 31 -15.33 -11.85 9.19
C SER A 31 -14.85 -10.40 9.11
N THR A 32 -15.33 -9.67 8.09
CA THR A 32 -15.18 -8.21 8.05
C THR A 32 -15.76 -7.65 9.34
N ARG A 33 -14.89 -7.23 10.26
CA ARG A 33 -15.29 -6.67 11.52
C ARG A 33 -15.55 -5.19 11.31
N TYR A 34 -16.82 -4.81 11.30
CA TYR A 34 -17.19 -3.39 11.28
C TYR A 34 -16.91 -2.79 12.65
N GLU A 35 -16.04 -1.78 12.69
CA GLU A 35 -15.60 -1.19 13.97
C GLU A 35 -16.20 0.19 14.24
N GLY A 36 -16.69 0.88 13.21
CA GLY A 36 -17.29 2.19 13.35
C GLY A 36 -17.96 2.72 12.11
N LYS A 37 -18.43 3.95 12.18
CA LYS A 37 -19.17 4.62 11.10
C LYS A 37 -18.64 6.02 10.84
N ILE A 38 -18.72 6.42 9.58
CA ILE A 38 -18.48 7.79 9.15
C ILE A 38 -19.56 8.70 9.75
N THR A 39 -19.14 9.76 10.44
CA THR A 39 -20.01 10.77 11.05
C THR A 39 -20.11 12.02 10.19
N ASN A 40 -19.02 12.43 9.55
CA ASN A 40 -18.96 13.64 8.71
C ASN A 40 -17.93 13.47 7.59
N ILE A 41 -18.14 14.17 6.49
CA ILE A 41 -17.21 14.21 5.35
C ILE A 41 -17.03 15.69 5.00
N GLY A 42 -15.80 16.19 5.14
CA GLY A 42 -15.49 17.59 4.88
C GLY A 42 -14.17 17.77 4.11
N GLY A 43 -14.25 18.29 2.90
CA GLY A 43 -13.07 18.46 2.05
C GLY A 43 -12.43 17.12 1.70
N THR A 44 -11.18 16.91 2.13
CA THR A 44 -10.43 15.67 1.92
C THR A 44 -10.39 14.75 3.15
N ILE A 45 -11.01 15.20 4.27
CA ILE A 45 -10.94 14.48 5.55
C ILE A 45 -12.31 13.88 5.88
N ILE A 46 -12.29 12.67 6.38
CA ILE A 46 -13.45 11.95 6.88
C ILE A 46 -13.37 11.91 8.40
N LYS A 47 -14.48 12.27 9.06
CA LYS A 47 -14.65 12.08 10.49
C LYS A 47 -15.45 10.80 10.74
N ALA A 48 -15.03 10.03 11.72
CA ALA A 48 -15.68 8.80 12.10
C ALA A 48 -15.64 8.59 13.60
N ARG A 49 -16.55 7.77 14.10
CA ARG A 49 -16.49 7.28 15.47
C ARG A 49 -15.97 5.85 15.45
N LEU A 50 -14.74 5.68 15.94
CA LEU A 50 -13.99 4.41 15.93
C LEU A 50 -13.42 4.16 17.32
N PRO A 51 -14.03 3.27 18.12
CA PRO A 51 -13.48 2.93 19.43
C PRO A 51 -12.10 2.25 19.27
N LYS A 52 -11.14 2.65 20.09
CA LYS A 52 -9.76 2.09 20.11
C LYS A 52 -8.96 2.31 18.82
N ALA A 53 -9.30 3.30 18.00
CA ALA A 53 -8.49 3.66 16.85
C ALA A 53 -7.08 4.11 17.28
N ARG A 54 -6.10 3.89 16.40
CA ARG A 54 -4.71 4.36 16.58
C ARG A 54 -4.32 5.21 15.38
N ILE A 55 -3.52 6.24 15.61
CA ILE A 55 -2.94 7.02 14.52
C ILE A 55 -2.07 6.11 13.67
N GLY A 56 -2.18 6.23 12.35
CA GLY A 56 -1.50 5.36 11.36
C GLY A 56 -2.24 4.07 11.05
N ALA A 57 -3.31 3.73 11.77
CA ALA A 57 -4.12 2.55 11.46
C ALA A 57 -4.96 2.75 10.19
N PHE A 58 -5.17 1.67 9.46
CA PHE A 58 -5.90 1.66 8.19
C PHE A 58 -7.27 1.02 8.32
N TYR A 59 -8.21 1.65 7.69
CA TYR A 59 -9.59 1.21 7.63
C TYR A 59 -10.08 1.17 6.18
N LYS A 60 -10.92 0.20 5.89
CA LYS A 60 -11.64 0.10 4.63
C LYS A 60 -13.05 0.63 4.79
N ILE A 61 -13.48 1.46 3.85
CA ILE A 61 -14.80 2.08 3.83
C ILE A 61 -15.74 1.19 3.01
N GLU A 62 -16.76 0.67 3.66
CA GLU A 62 -17.74 -0.20 3.01
C GLU A 62 -18.97 0.60 2.50
N PRO A 63 -19.57 0.24 1.36
CA PRO A 63 -19.21 -0.86 0.45
C PRO A 63 -18.18 -0.48 -0.62
N SER A 64 -17.64 0.76 -0.60
CA SER A 64 -16.77 1.28 -1.66
C SER A 64 -15.40 0.59 -1.75
N GLN A 65 -15.01 -0.16 -0.72
CA GLN A 65 -13.71 -0.85 -0.60
C GLN A 65 -12.49 0.08 -0.60
N ARG A 66 -12.70 1.40 -0.47
CA ARG A 66 -11.63 2.40 -0.44
C ARG A 66 -10.92 2.40 0.90
N LEU A 67 -9.61 2.65 0.87
CA LEU A 67 -8.78 2.68 2.06
C LEU A 67 -8.64 4.12 2.59
N ALA A 68 -8.59 4.23 3.92
CA ALA A 68 -8.32 5.48 4.60
C ALA A 68 -7.41 5.24 5.81
N GLU A 69 -6.52 6.19 6.08
CA GLU A 69 -5.58 6.20 7.20
C GLU A 69 -6.07 7.11 8.31
N VAL A 70 -5.91 6.70 9.55
CA VAL A 70 -6.16 7.55 10.72
C VAL A 70 -5.01 8.55 10.89
N ILE A 71 -5.30 9.83 10.69
CA ILE A 71 -4.30 10.90 10.78
C ILE A 71 -4.34 11.68 12.10
N ALA A 72 -5.50 11.69 12.77
CA ALA A 72 -5.68 12.34 14.06
C ALA A 72 -6.83 11.72 14.85
N ILE A 73 -6.79 11.90 16.16
CA ILE A 73 -7.84 11.47 17.09
C ILE A 73 -8.10 12.65 18.03
N ASP A 74 -9.36 13.03 18.18
CA ASP A 74 -9.79 14.11 19.07
C ASP A 74 -11.00 13.60 19.87
N GLU A 75 -10.79 13.35 21.17
CA GLU A 75 -11.77 12.73 22.06
C GLU A 75 -12.38 11.46 21.47
N ASP A 76 -13.65 11.51 21.05
CA ASP A 76 -14.40 10.38 20.46
C ASP A 76 -14.43 10.42 18.92
N GLU A 77 -13.86 11.45 18.30
CA GLU A 77 -13.81 11.59 16.85
C GLU A 77 -12.45 11.20 16.29
N VAL A 78 -12.47 10.41 15.23
CA VAL A 78 -11.28 9.98 14.50
C VAL A 78 -11.29 10.62 13.11
N PHE A 79 -10.18 11.21 12.73
CA PHE A 79 -9.98 11.83 11.43
C PHE A 79 -9.23 10.87 10.52
N LEU A 80 -9.84 10.57 9.37
CA LEU A 80 -9.27 9.67 8.38
C LEU A 80 -8.99 10.43 7.08
N LEU A 81 -7.84 10.12 6.49
CA LEU A 81 -7.44 10.56 5.17
C LEU A 81 -7.64 9.42 4.17
N PRO A 82 -8.60 9.50 3.25
CA PRO A 82 -8.77 8.50 2.21
C PRO A 82 -7.65 8.60 1.16
N PHE A 83 -7.19 7.47 0.64
CA PHE A 83 -6.20 7.43 -0.44
C PHE A 83 -6.80 7.74 -1.82
N GLU A 84 -8.10 7.62 -1.95
CA GLU A 84 -8.82 7.85 -3.19
C GLU A 84 -9.84 8.98 -3.04
N HIS A 85 -10.37 9.45 -4.16
CA HIS A 85 -11.40 10.49 -4.14
C HIS A 85 -12.62 10.10 -3.30
N ILE A 86 -13.13 11.07 -2.56
CA ILE A 86 -14.30 10.90 -1.67
C ILE A 86 -15.65 10.89 -2.41
N SER A 87 -15.65 11.07 -3.73
CA SER A 87 -16.88 11.10 -4.52
C SER A 87 -17.74 9.84 -4.31
N GLY A 88 -19.01 10.04 -3.99
CA GLY A 88 -19.95 8.93 -3.72
C GLY A 88 -19.90 8.38 -2.29
N MET A 89 -19.05 8.90 -1.41
CA MET A 89 -19.10 8.58 0.01
C MET A 89 -20.23 9.34 0.72
N TYR A 90 -20.75 8.75 1.79
CA TYR A 90 -21.83 9.34 2.58
C TYR A 90 -21.68 8.99 4.07
N CYS A 91 -22.27 9.81 4.92
CA CYS A 91 -22.27 9.57 6.36
C CYS A 91 -23.06 8.29 6.71
N GLY A 92 -22.56 7.54 7.69
CA GLY A 92 -23.16 6.27 8.09
C GLY A 92 -22.53 5.04 7.43
N GLN A 93 -21.62 5.20 6.45
CA GLN A 93 -20.86 4.08 5.92
C GLN A 93 -20.01 3.42 7.01
N TRP A 94 -19.88 2.11 6.91
CA TRP A 94 -19.11 1.32 7.84
C TRP A 94 -17.62 1.35 7.53
N LEU A 95 -16.85 1.23 8.59
CA LEU A 95 -15.39 1.14 8.55
C LEU A 95 -14.96 -0.22 9.10
N SER A 96 -14.12 -0.92 8.36
CA SER A 96 -13.53 -2.19 8.75
C SER A 96 -12.01 -2.06 8.90
N TYR A 97 -11.49 -2.47 10.03
CA TYR A 97 -10.06 -2.43 10.34
C TYR A 97 -9.26 -3.31 9.39
N GLN A 98 -8.13 -2.81 8.88
CA GLN A 98 -7.25 -3.51 7.95
C GLN A 98 -5.86 -3.78 8.53
N GLY A 99 -5.41 -2.98 9.47
CA GLY A 99 -4.08 -3.14 10.09
C GLY A 99 -3.57 -1.88 10.74
N GLU A 100 -2.48 -2.01 11.49
CA GLU A 100 -1.82 -0.89 12.17
C GLU A 100 -0.91 -0.09 11.24
N GLU A 101 -0.48 -0.67 10.13
CA GLU A 101 0.35 -0.01 9.12
C GLU A 101 -0.04 -0.47 7.71
N PHE A 102 0.19 0.38 6.73
CA PHE A 102 -0.04 0.02 5.34
C PHE A 102 1.14 -0.78 4.81
N LYS A 103 0.84 -2.01 4.34
CA LYS A 103 1.81 -2.90 3.73
C LYS A 103 1.47 -3.11 2.26
N ILE A 104 2.49 -3.07 1.43
CA ILE A 104 2.37 -3.45 0.02
C ILE A 104 3.01 -4.81 -0.21
N ARG A 105 2.44 -5.56 -1.12
CA ARG A 105 3.05 -6.80 -1.59
C ARG A 105 4.08 -6.50 -2.65
N VAL A 106 5.23 -7.17 -2.55
CA VAL A 106 6.36 -7.00 -3.45
C VAL A 106 6.94 -8.35 -3.88
N GLY A 107 7.59 -8.35 -5.03
CA GLY A 107 8.23 -9.53 -5.60
C GLY A 107 8.75 -9.24 -7.00
N ASP A 108 9.53 -10.15 -7.57
CA ASP A 108 10.16 -10.00 -8.88
C ASP A 108 9.12 -9.84 -10.01
N GLU A 109 7.91 -10.34 -9.81
CA GLU A 109 6.83 -10.19 -10.78
C GLU A 109 6.28 -8.76 -10.91
N LEU A 110 6.76 -7.80 -10.10
CA LEU A 110 6.50 -6.36 -10.32
C LEU A 110 7.32 -5.79 -11.49
N LEU A 111 8.40 -6.46 -11.90
CA LEU A 111 9.22 -6.00 -13.01
C LEU A 111 8.40 -5.92 -14.30
N GLY A 112 8.53 -4.79 -15.01
CA GLY A 112 7.79 -4.51 -16.23
C GLY A 112 6.30 -4.23 -16.03
N ARG A 113 5.85 -4.00 -14.79
CA ARG A 113 4.45 -3.69 -14.49
C ARG A 113 4.25 -2.24 -14.09
N LEU A 114 3.03 -1.77 -14.34
CA LEU A 114 2.51 -0.50 -13.88
C LEU A 114 1.58 -0.75 -12.69
N VAL A 115 1.84 -0.04 -11.59
CA VAL A 115 1.02 -0.13 -10.37
C VAL A 115 0.58 1.27 -9.93
N ASP A 116 -0.55 1.36 -9.24
CA ASP A 116 -0.99 2.60 -8.61
C ASP A 116 -0.24 2.88 -7.28
N GLY A 117 -0.52 4.02 -6.64
CA GLY A 117 0.13 4.44 -5.39
C GLY A 117 -0.09 3.52 -4.19
N ILE A 118 -0.99 2.56 -4.29
CA ILE A 118 -1.27 1.54 -3.26
C ILE A 118 -0.90 0.12 -3.71
N GLY A 119 -0.13 0.00 -4.82
CA GLY A 119 0.40 -1.26 -5.31
C GLY A 119 -0.56 -2.12 -6.13
N ARG A 120 -1.71 -1.58 -6.56
CA ARG A 120 -2.64 -2.32 -7.43
C ARG A 120 -2.16 -2.30 -8.88
N PRO A 121 -2.22 -3.42 -9.60
CA PRO A 121 -1.82 -3.45 -11.01
C PRO A 121 -2.74 -2.57 -11.86
N MET A 122 -2.12 -1.81 -12.78
CA MET A 122 -2.80 -0.93 -13.74
C MET A 122 -2.64 -1.47 -15.18
N GLY A 123 -3.57 -1.08 -16.08
CA GLY A 123 -3.50 -1.42 -17.49
C GLY A 123 -4.24 -2.70 -17.88
N SER A 124 -3.98 -3.21 -19.08
CA SER A 124 -4.71 -4.35 -19.67
C SER A 124 -4.32 -5.72 -19.07
N ASN A 125 -3.23 -5.81 -18.35
CA ASN A 125 -2.75 -7.06 -17.75
C ASN A 125 -3.12 -7.11 -16.27
N ILE A 126 -4.45 -7.24 -16.00
CA ILE A 126 -5.07 -7.12 -14.68
C ILE A 126 -4.83 -8.36 -13.79
N ASN A 127 -4.22 -9.42 -14.31
CA ASN A 127 -3.92 -10.58 -13.48
C ASN A 127 -2.98 -10.16 -12.34
N ALA A 128 -3.50 -10.25 -11.12
CA ALA A 128 -2.73 -9.96 -9.93
C ALA A 128 -1.49 -10.87 -9.90
N PRO A 129 -0.27 -10.31 -9.88
CA PRO A 129 0.94 -11.10 -9.80
C PRO A 129 1.00 -11.82 -8.45
N TYR A 130 1.67 -12.95 -8.40
CA TYR A 130 2.02 -13.58 -7.13
C TYR A 130 3.16 -12.79 -6.48
N LEU A 131 2.87 -12.06 -5.41
CA LEU A 131 3.83 -11.25 -4.69
C LEU A 131 4.01 -11.85 -3.29
N PRO A 132 5.09 -12.61 -3.06
CA PRO A 132 5.26 -13.40 -1.85
C PRO A 132 5.64 -12.58 -0.60
N PHE A 133 6.17 -11.36 -0.77
CA PHE A 133 6.68 -10.57 0.33
C PHE A 133 5.78 -9.38 0.63
N GLU A 134 5.71 -8.99 1.90
CA GLU A 134 5.06 -7.75 2.34
C GLU A 134 6.13 -6.78 2.87
N ARG A 135 5.99 -5.50 2.53
CA ARG A 135 6.85 -4.40 3.01
C ARG A 135 5.98 -3.26 3.52
N SER A 136 6.37 -2.72 4.66
CA SER A 136 5.77 -1.49 5.18
C SER A 136 6.13 -0.31 4.28
N LEU A 137 5.18 0.60 4.06
CA LEU A 137 5.47 1.88 3.40
C LEU A 137 6.30 2.81 4.29
N TYR A 138 6.20 2.65 5.61
CA TYR A 138 6.89 3.46 6.61
C TYR A 138 8.17 2.77 7.08
N ALA A 139 9.05 2.42 6.12
CA ALA A 139 10.37 1.88 6.46
C ALA A 139 11.27 3.00 7.01
N GLU A 140 11.94 2.72 8.12
CA GLU A 140 12.94 3.64 8.65
C GLU A 140 14.11 3.82 7.64
N PRO A 141 14.61 5.05 7.47
CA PRO A 141 15.76 5.28 6.62
C PRO A 141 17.01 4.64 7.23
N PRO A 142 17.99 4.20 6.40
CA PRO A 142 19.25 3.68 6.93
C PRO A 142 19.99 4.74 7.74
N ASP A 143 20.66 4.30 8.80
CA ASP A 143 21.49 5.16 9.65
C ASP A 143 22.42 6.03 8.79
N PRO A 144 22.45 7.36 8.98
CA PRO A 144 23.33 8.26 8.27
C PRO A 144 24.81 7.88 8.37
N LEU A 145 25.24 7.29 9.49
CA LEU A 145 26.62 6.86 9.72
C LEU A 145 27.00 5.61 8.91
N LEU A 146 26.02 4.82 8.47
CA LEU A 146 26.24 3.64 7.62
C LEU A 146 26.22 3.96 6.12
N ARG A 147 25.94 5.21 5.75
CA ARG A 147 25.94 5.63 4.34
C ARG A 147 27.39 5.67 3.83
N GLN A 148 27.61 4.96 2.74
CA GLN A 148 28.89 4.99 2.06
C GLN A 148 29.11 6.33 1.36
N VAL A 149 30.38 6.74 1.26
CA VAL A 149 30.79 7.90 0.46
C VAL A 149 30.56 7.57 -1.02
N ILE A 150 30.09 8.56 -1.79
CA ILE A 150 29.90 8.41 -3.22
C ILE A 150 31.27 8.54 -3.89
N ASP A 151 31.83 7.42 -4.34
CA ASP A 151 33.19 7.32 -4.94
C ASP A 151 33.19 6.66 -6.32
N GLN A 152 32.05 6.11 -6.78
CA GLN A 152 31.94 5.43 -8.05
C GLN A 152 31.01 6.19 -9.01
N PRO A 153 31.46 6.41 -10.27
CA PRO A 153 30.64 7.07 -11.27
C PRO A 153 29.47 6.18 -11.70
N PHE A 154 28.34 6.79 -11.99
CA PHE A 154 27.14 6.14 -12.50
C PHE A 154 26.74 6.73 -13.85
N THR A 155 26.72 5.91 -14.90
CA THR A 155 26.37 6.32 -16.24
C THR A 155 24.87 6.44 -16.43
N LEU A 156 24.41 7.62 -16.86
CA LEU A 156 22.97 7.90 -17.13
C LEU A 156 22.60 7.72 -18.61
N GLY A 157 23.57 7.46 -19.49
CA GLY A 157 23.37 7.28 -20.93
C GLY A 157 23.15 8.59 -21.71
N VAL A 158 23.36 9.74 -21.08
CA VAL A 158 23.23 11.06 -21.69
C VAL A 158 24.62 11.69 -21.75
N ARG A 159 25.20 11.79 -22.94
CA ARG A 159 26.60 12.25 -23.15
C ARG A 159 26.95 13.57 -22.48
N ALA A 160 26.00 14.52 -22.46
CA ALA A 160 26.23 15.82 -21.83
C ALA A 160 26.33 15.70 -20.30
N ILE A 161 25.58 14.78 -19.69
CA ILE A 161 25.65 14.52 -18.26
C ILE A 161 26.85 13.66 -17.93
N ASP A 162 27.03 12.54 -18.61
CA ASP A 162 28.10 11.58 -18.31
C ASP A 162 29.50 12.19 -18.54
N GLY A 163 29.63 13.09 -19.52
CA GLY A 163 30.93 13.72 -19.85
C GLY A 163 31.23 15.01 -19.09
N LEU A 164 30.22 15.75 -18.62
CA LEU A 164 30.44 17.11 -18.08
C LEU A 164 29.89 17.28 -16.64
N LEU A 165 28.94 16.47 -16.22
CA LEU A 165 28.23 16.59 -14.94
C LEU A 165 28.24 15.26 -14.16
N THR A 166 29.29 14.50 -14.26
CA THR A 166 29.43 13.15 -13.71
C THR A 166 28.59 12.89 -12.48
N CYS A 167 27.71 11.90 -12.57
CA CYS A 167 26.88 11.45 -11.43
C CYS A 167 27.54 10.23 -10.78
N GLY A 168 27.36 10.09 -9.47
CA GLY A 168 27.85 8.94 -8.71
C GLY A 168 26.76 7.98 -8.27
N ILE A 169 27.11 6.74 -7.97
CA ILE A 169 26.21 5.75 -7.40
C ILE A 169 25.72 6.23 -6.03
N GLY A 170 24.39 6.30 -5.85
CA GLY A 170 23.74 6.82 -4.63
C GLY A 170 23.53 8.33 -4.63
N GLN A 171 23.95 9.04 -5.68
CA GLN A 171 23.74 10.49 -5.79
C GLN A 171 22.28 10.83 -6.10
N ARG A 172 21.78 11.90 -5.50
CA ARG A 172 20.49 12.52 -5.84
C ARG A 172 20.73 13.68 -6.79
N ILE A 173 20.04 13.70 -7.92
CA ILE A 173 20.08 14.78 -8.89
C ILE A 173 18.69 15.38 -9.09
N GLY A 174 18.63 16.71 -9.32
CA GLY A 174 17.40 17.42 -9.66
C GLY A 174 17.46 17.93 -11.10
N ILE A 175 16.37 17.75 -11.84
CA ILE A 175 16.17 18.33 -13.17
C ILE A 175 15.12 19.41 -13.07
N PHE A 176 15.56 20.66 -13.13
CA PHE A 176 14.71 21.84 -13.06
C PHE A 176 14.64 22.51 -14.44
N ALA A 177 13.42 22.71 -14.92
CA ALA A 177 13.21 23.28 -16.24
C ALA A 177 11.85 23.95 -16.33
N GLY A 178 11.73 24.96 -17.18
CA GLY A 178 10.43 25.53 -17.53
C GLY A 178 9.53 24.54 -18.26
N SER A 179 8.27 24.94 -18.48
CA SER A 179 7.34 24.12 -19.26
C SER A 179 7.81 23.97 -20.71
N GLY A 180 7.71 22.76 -21.28
CA GLY A 180 7.97 22.50 -22.70
C GLY A 180 9.44 22.40 -23.12
N VAL A 181 10.42 22.55 -22.23
CA VAL A 181 11.85 22.53 -22.58
C VAL A 181 12.48 21.14 -22.65
N GLY A 182 11.71 20.06 -22.56
CA GLY A 182 12.22 18.70 -22.74
C GLY A 182 12.59 17.95 -21.46
N LYS A 183 12.14 18.38 -20.25
CA LYS A 183 12.38 17.69 -18.99
C LYS A 183 11.95 16.21 -19.03
N SER A 184 10.74 15.93 -19.50
CA SER A 184 10.24 14.56 -19.60
C SER A 184 10.96 13.73 -20.66
N THR A 185 11.43 14.38 -21.75
CA THR A 185 12.25 13.73 -22.78
C THR A 185 13.60 13.32 -22.20
N LEU A 186 14.25 14.22 -21.45
CA LEU A 186 15.51 13.93 -20.78
C LEU A 186 15.35 12.79 -19.76
N LEU A 187 14.27 12.80 -18.97
CA LEU A 187 13.97 11.72 -18.03
C LEU A 187 13.81 10.38 -18.75
N GLY A 188 13.08 10.37 -19.89
CA GLY A 188 12.95 9.18 -20.73
C GLY A 188 14.28 8.68 -21.30
N MET A 189 15.19 9.60 -21.70
CA MET A 189 16.54 9.23 -22.15
C MET A 189 17.34 8.58 -21.03
N ILE A 190 17.28 9.13 -19.81
CA ILE A 190 17.94 8.57 -18.63
C ILE A 190 17.38 7.17 -18.31
N CYS A 191 16.06 7.02 -18.29
CA CYS A 191 15.43 5.72 -18.03
C CYS A 191 15.85 4.64 -19.04
N ASN A 192 16.09 5.03 -20.30
CA ASN A 192 16.50 4.08 -21.33
C ASN A 192 18.02 3.83 -21.40
N GLY A 193 18.81 4.77 -20.89
CA GLY A 193 20.27 4.75 -21.07
C GLY A 193 21.06 4.48 -19.79
N ALA A 194 20.46 4.57 -18.62
CA ALA A 194 21.15 4.38 -17.35
C ALA A 194 21.66 2.94 -17.18
N SER A 195 22.88 2.80 -16.66
CA SER A 195 23.50 1.50 -16.35
C SER A 195 23.00 0.94 -15.02
N ALA A 196 21.68 0.82 -14.86
CA ALA A 196 21.03 0.29 -13.66
C ALA A 196 20.47 -1.11 -13.92
N ASP A 197 20.53 -1.98 -12.91
CA ASP A 197 19.93 -3.32 -12.99
C ASP A 197 18.39 -3.23 -13.00
N ILE A 198 17.83 -2.28 -12.24
CA ILE A 198 16.37 -2.05 -12.14
C ILE A 198 16.12 -0.55 -12.17
N ILE A 199 15.13 -0.15 -12.96
CA ILE A 199 14.66 1.23 -13.05
C ILE A 199 13.24 1.32 -12.51
N VAL A 200 13.03 2.20 -11.53
CA VAL A 200 11.72 2.49 -10.96
C VAL A 200 11.33 3.92 -11.32
N LEU A 201 10.19 4.07 -12.00
CA LEU A 201 9.65 5.38 -12.38
C LEU A 201 8.40 5.68 -11.56
N ALA A 202 8.43 6.73 -10.74
CA ALA A 202 7.28 7.27 -10.03
C ALA A 202 6.75 8.53 -10.72
N LEU A 203 5.49 8.51 -11.11
CA LEU A 203 4.78 9.63 -11.73
C LEU A 203 3.74 10.16 -10.73
N ILE A 204 3.99 11.37 -10.20
CA ILE A 204 3.18 12.02 -9.17
C ILE A 204 2.54 13.28 -9.74
#